data_e74711172b8ab8e82648c094462d7dab
#
_entry.id   e74711172b8ab8e82648c094462d7dab
#
_cell.length_a   1.000
_cell.length_b   1.000
_cell.length_c   1.000
_cell.angle_alpha   90.00
_cell.angle_beta   90.00
_cell.angle_gamma   90.00
#
_symmetry.space_group_name_H-M   'P 1'
#
loop_
_entity.id
_entity.type
_entity.pdbx_description
1 polymer ?
#
loop_
_entity_poly.entity_id
_entity_poly.type
_entity_poly.pdbx_seq_one_letter_code
_entity_poly.pdbx_strand_id
1 'polypeptide(L)'
;PEATREELLEALVQRIKGPDFPTGAQILGVKGIQDAYRTGRGSITMRAVVSIEELQGRTCLVVTELPYQVNPDNLALKIAELVKEGKVGGIADIRDETSGRTGQRLVIVLKRDAVAKVVLNNLYKHTQLQDNFGANMLAIVDGVPRTLTLDGFISYWVDHQIEVIVRRTQFRLRKAEERAHIL
;
A
#
# COMPACT_ATOMS: atom_id res chain seq x y z
N PRO A 1 4.34 23.08 19.26
CA PRO A 1 3.54 24.30 19.07
C PRO A 1 4.30 25.43 18.38
N GLU A 2 5.66 25.38 18.36
CA GLU A 2 6.50 26.39 17.74
C GLU A 2 6.95 26.00 16.33
N ALA A 3 6.74 24.73 15.92
CA ALA A 3 7.14 24.27 14.59
C ALA A 3 6.19 24.79 13.51
N THR A 4 6.75 25.11 12.32
CA THR A 4 5.92 25.39 11.16
C THR A 4 5.26 24.12 10.68
N ARG A 5 4.19 24.26 9.87
CA ARG A 5 3.51 23.08 9.29
C ARG A 5 4.47 22.24 8.44
N GLU A 6 5.37 22.88 7.71
CA GLU A 6 6.37 22.18 6.88
C GLU A 6 7.33 21.34 7.73
N GLU A 7 7.82 21.91 8.83
CA GLU A 7 8.69 21.20 9.79
C GLU A 7 7.95 20.02 10.42
N LEU A 8 6.68 20.21 10.78
CA LEU A 8 5.85 19.15 11.34
C LEU A 8 5.65 18.00 10.36
N LEU A 9 5.30 18.31 9.12
CA LEU A 9 5.10 17.30 8.09
C LEU A 9 6.38 16.53 7.79
N GLU A 10 7.52 17.23 7.72
CA GLU A 10 8.82 16.60 7.53
C GLU A 10 9.16 15.65 8.68
N ALA A 11 8.94 16.06 9.91
CA ALA A 11 9.14 15.22 11.08
C ALA A 11 8.21 13.99 11.09
N LEU A 12 6.97 14.15 10.66
CA LEU A 12 6.00 13.05 10.55
C LEU A 12 6.42 12.04 9.48
N VAL A 13 6.89 12.50 8.31
CA VAL A 13 7.39 11.64 7.24
C VAL A 13 8.59 10.81 7.72
N GLN A 14 9.45 11.37 8.55
CA GLN A 14 10.58 10.63 9.12
C GLN A 14 10.14 9.50 10.06
N ARG A 15 9.03 9.68 10.77
CA ARG A 15 8.48 8.68 11.71
C ARG A 15 7.54 7.69 11.04
N ILE A 16 6.69 8.19 10.18
CA ILE A 16 5.73 7.39 9.39
C ILE A 16 6.18 7.50 7.94
N LYS A 17 7.08 6.61 7.54
CA LYS A 17 7.77 6.71 6.25
C LYS A 17 6.86 6.50 5.06
N GLY A 18 5.78 5.78 5.24
CA GLY A 18 4.80 5.53 4.19
C GLY A 18 3.73 4.57 4.64
N PRO A 19 2.71 4.37 3.82
CA PRO A 19 1.70 3.34 4.08
C PRO A 19 2.29 1.94 3.90
N ASP A 20 1.69 0.96 4.55
CA ASP A 20 1.91 -0.44 4.25
C ASP A 20 0.62 -1.03 3.69
N PHE A 21 0.77 -1.98 2.79
CA PHE A 21 -0.35 -2.65 2.16
C PHE A 21 -0.40 -4.12 2.57
N PRO A 22 -1.60 -4.72 2.71
CA PRO A 22 -1.72 -6.12 3.11
C PRO A 22 -1.03 -7.09 2.17
N THR A 23 -0.88 -6.70 0.92
CA THR A 23 -0.25 -7.52 -0.13
C THR A 23 1.26 -7.33 -0.25
N GLY A 24 1.84 -6.42 0.51
CA GLY A 24 3.25 -6.05 0.40
C GLY A 24 3.54 -5.21 -0.83
N ALA A 25 4.43 -5.66 -1.68
CA ALA A 25 4.95 -4.94 -2.85
C ALA A 25 5.95 -3.84 -2.49
N GLN A 26 6.36 -3.06 -3.45
CA GLN A 26 7.31 -1.97 -3.29
C GLN A 26 6.64 -0.65 -3.66
N ILE A 27 6.97 0.40 -2.93
CA ILE A 27 6.53 1.76 -3.26
C ILE A 27 7.68 2.46 -3.95
N LEU A 28 7.41 3.06 -5.11
CA LEU A 28 8.39 3.79 -5.88
C LEU A 28 8.30 5.28 -5.58
N GLY A 29 9.40 5.83 -5.07
CA GLY A 29 9.49 7.25 -4.78
C GLY A 29 8.65 7.67 -3.58
N VAL A 30 8.76 8.94 -3.23
CA VAL A 30 8.13 9.50 -2.02
C VAL A 30 7.11 10.60 -2.32
N LYS A 31 7.03 11.02 -3.58
CA LYS A 31 6.16 12.16 -3.95
C LYS A 31 4.69 11.92 -3.64
N GLY A 32 4.18 10.74 -3.99
CA GLY A 32 2.79 10.38 -3.71
C GLY A 32 2.49 10.31 -2.22
N ILE A 33 3.44 9.82 -1.43
CA ILE A 33 3.33 9.77 0.03
C ILE A 33 3.30 11.19 0.61
N GLN A 34 4.21 12.04 0.17
CA GLN A 34 4.28 13.44 0.62
C GLN A 34 3.00 14.19 0.25
N ASP A 35 2.49 14.02 -0.97
CA ASP A 35 1.24 14.63 -1.41
C ASP A 35 0.07 14.17 -0.54
N ALA A 36 -0.03 12.86 -0.26
CA ALA A 36 -1.07 12.30 0.58
C ALA A 36 -1.01 12.84 2.01
N TYR A 37 0.17 12.95 2.58
CA TYR A 37 0.36 13.47 3.94
C TYR A 37 0.05 14.98 4.03
N ARG A 38 0.39 15.71 2.98
CA ARG A 38 0.21 17.17 2.95
C ARG A 38 -1.22 17.60 2.64
N THR A 39 -1.89 16.90 1.73
CA THR A 39 -3.19 17.30 1.20
C THR A 39 -4.32 16.33 1.52
N GLY A 40 -4.00 15.11 1.94
CA GLY A 40 -4.94 14.02 2.11
C GLY A 40 -5.15 13.20 0.86
N ARG A 41 -4.57 13.59 -0.26
CA ARG A 41 -4.66 12.86 -1.54
C ARG A 41 -3.30 12.78 -2.21
N GLY A 42 -3.00 11.61 -2.77
CA GLY A 42 -1.75 11.40 -3.50
C GLY A 42 -1.80 10.12 -4.32
N SER A 43 -1.02 10.09 -5.38
CA SER A 43 -0.87 8.89 -6.21
C SER A 43 0.40 8.17 -5.80
N ILE A 44 0.25 7.00 -5.18
CA ILE A 44 1.36 6.19 -4.70
C ILE A 44 1.61 5.09 -5.73
N THR A 45 2.81 5.09 -6.33
CA THR A 45 3.18 4.09 -7.32
C THR A 45 3.70 2.84 -6.61
N MET A 46 3.07 1.71 -6.90
CA MET A 46 3.42 0.40 -6.34
C MET A 46 3.96 -0.50 -7.45
N ARG A 47 4.92 -1.31 -7.09
CA ARG A 47 5.53 -2.27 -8.02
C ARG A 47 5.57 -3.65 -7.36
N ALA A 48 5.21 -4.68 -8.13
CA ALA A 48 5.31 -6.07 -7.70
C ALA A 48 6.74 -6.44 -7.32
N VAL A 49 6.88 -7.38 -6.40
CA VAL A 49 8.17 -8.00 -6.08
C VAL A 49 8.37 -9.17 -7.05
N VAL A 50 9.38 -9.07 -7.88
CA VAL A 50 9.68 -10.05 -8.92
C VAL A 50 11.14 -10.47 -8.80
N SER A 51 11.38 -11.76 -8.74
CA SER A 51 12.72 -12.33 -8.82
C SER A 51 12.93 -13.02 -10.17
N ILE A 52 14.16 -12.94 -10.68
CA ILE A 52 14.57 -13.63 -11.88
C ILE A 52 15.20 -14.94 -11.44
N GLU A 53 14.58 -16.07 -11.79
CA GLU A 53 15.02 -17.40 -11.38
C GLU A 53 15.12 -18.32 -12.59
N GLU A 54 15.99 -19.32 -12.50
CA GLU A 54 16.04 -20.41 -13.47
C GLU A 54 15.30 -21.62 -12.92
N LEU A 55 14.24 -22.02 -13.62
CA LEU A 55 13.40 -23.15 -13.26
C LEU A 55 13.34 -24.13 -14.44
N GLN A 56 13.79 -25.37 -14.19
CA GLN A 56 13.81 -26.42 -15.21
C GLN A 56 14.54 -26.01 -16.49
N GLY A 57 15.66 -25.31 -16.34
CA GLY A 57 16.48 -24.85 -17.47
C GLY A 57 15.94 -23.65 -18.24
N ARG A 58 14.91 -22.99 -17.70
CA ARG A 58 14.29 -21.80 -18.32
C ARG A 58 14.39 -20.61 -17.35
N THR A 59 14.67 -19.45 -17.93
CA THR A 59 14.62 -18.20 -17.16
C THR A 59 13.15 -17.82 -16.93
N CYS A 60 12.82 -17.55 -15.68
CA CYS A 60 11.46 -17.19 -15.28
C CYS A 60 11.47 -15.91 -14.46
N LEU A 61 10.38 -15.15 -14.58
CA LEU A 61 10.05 -14.07 -13.66
C LEU A 61 9.06 -14.63 -12.65
N VAL A 62 9.46 -14.62 -11.38
CA VAL A 62 8.63 -15.13 -10.28
C VAL A 62 8.08 -13.96 -9.48
N VAL A 63 6.77 -13.77 -9.56
CA VAL A 63 6.05 -12.69 -8.88
C VAL A 63 5.53 -13.21 -7.55
N THR A 64 6.08 -12.71 -6.45
CA THR A 64 5.75 -13.16 -5.09
C THR A 64 4.88 -12.17 -4.32
N GLU A 65 4.87 -10.91 -4.73
CA GLU A 65 4.01 -9.89 -4.14
C GLU A 65 3.45 -9.00 -5.25
N LEU A 66 2.18 -8.66 -5.15
CA LEU A 66 1.47 -7.83 -6.12
C LEU A 66 1.09 -6.49 -5.50
N PRO A 67 0.99 -5.43 -6.31
CA PRO A 67 0.40 -4.18 -5.85
C PRO A 67 -0.99 -4.41 -5.25
N TYR A 68 -1.35 -3.62 -4.26
CA TYR A 68 -2.65 -3.71 -3.60
C TYR A 68 -3.78 -3.53 -4.62
N GLN A 69 -4.83 -4.31 -4.48
CA GLN A 69 -6.01 -4.34 -5.36
C GLN A 69 -5.77 -4.90 -6.78
N VAL A 70 -4.62 -5.50 -7.03
CA VAL A 70 -4.36 -6.19 -8.30
C VAL A 70 -4.79 -7.64 -8.17
N ASN A 71 -5.74 -8.05 -9.02
CA ASN A 71 -6.20 -9.44 -9.08
C ASN A 71 -5.21 -10.27 -9.92
N PRO A 72 -4.61 -11.32 -9.34
CA PRO A 72 -3.62 -12.14 -10.06
C PRO A 72 -4.16 -12.82 -11.31
N ASP A 73 -5.41 -13.27 -11.28
CA ASP A 73 -6.03 -13.94 -12.44
C ASP A 73 -6.23 -12.96 -13.60
N ASN A 74 -6.72 -11.77 -13.31
CA ASN A 74 -6.89 -10.73 -14.31
C ASN A 74 -5.54 -10.27 -14.87
N LEU A 75 -4.52 -10.20 -14.02
CA LEU A 75 -3.16 -9.87 -14.44
C LEU A 75 -2.61 -10.91 -15.42
N ALA A 76 -2.77 -12.19 -15.09
CA ALA A 76 -2.32 -13.29 -15.97
C ALA A 76 -3.04 -13.26 -17.32
N LEU A 77 -4.34 -13.02 -17.32
CA LEU A 77 -5.13 -12.88 -18.55
C LEU A 77 -4.67 -11.69 -19.40
N LYS A 78 -4.39 -10.56 -18.74
CA LYS A 78 -3.90 -9.36 -19.43
C LYS A 78 -2.53 -9.59 -20.06
N ILE A 79 -1.64 -10.26 -19.37
CA ILE A 79 -0.32 -10.62 -19.90
C ILE A 79 -0.47 -11.53 -21.11
N ALA A 80 -1.30 -12.56 -21.02
CA ALA A 80 -1.55 -13.47 -22.13
C ALA A 80 -2.14 -12.75 -23.36
N GLU A 81 -3.05 -11.83 -23.15
CA GLU A 81 -3.64 -10.99 -24.19
C GLU A 81 -2.57 -10.13 -24.88
N LEU A 82 -1.70 -9.48 -24.12
CA LEU A 82 -0.64 -8.64 -24.66
C LEU A 82 0.40 -9.45 -25.45
N VAL A 83 0.68 -10.66 -25.01
CA VAL A 83 1.57 -11.58 -25.74
C VAL A 83 0.92 -11.97 -27.07
N LYS A 84 -0.36 -12.32 -27.07
CA LYS A 84 -1.11 -12.68 -28.26
C LYS A 84 -1.17 -11.52 -29.27
N GLU A 85 -1.33 -10.30 -28.79
CA GLU A 85 -1.37 -9.09 -29.62
C GLU A 85 0.00 -8.62 -30.08
N GLY A 86 1.08 -9.23 -29.58
CA GLY A 86 2.45 -8.84 -29.92
C GLY A 86 2.96 -7.57 -29.25
N LYS A 87 2.24 -7.03 -28.28
CA LYS A 87 2.62 -5.81 -27.54
C LYS A 87 3.71 -6.08 -26.49
N VAL A 88 3.77 -7.29 -25.97
CA VAL A 88 4.82 -7.75 -25.05
C VAL A 88 5.40 -9.03 -25.62
N GLY A 89 6.69 -9.01 -25.91
CA GLY A 89 7.39 -10.18 -26.43
C GLY A 89 8.21 -10.89 -25.36
N GLY A 90 8.75 -12.06 -25.73
CA GLY A 90 9.69 -12.79 -24.89
C GLY A 90 9.09 -13.70 -23.83
N ILE A 91 7.78 -13.82 -23.76
CA ILE A 91 7.08 -14.68 -22.81
C ILE A 91 6.62 -15.95 -23.50
N ALA A 92 6.99 -17.11 -22.94
CA ALA A 92 6.63 -18.43 -23.47
C ALA A 92 5.39 -19.01 -22.77
N ASP A 93 5.26 -18.81 -21.48
CA ASP A 93 4.17 -19.41 -20.68
C ASP A 93 3.96 -18.62 -19.39
N ILE A 94 2.78 -18.78 -18.79
CA ILE A 94 2.43 -18.20 -17.49
C ILE A 94 1.79 -19.30 -16.66
N ARG A 95 2.30 -19.50 -15.44
CA ARG A 95 1.78 -20.51 -14.52
C ARG A 95 1.48 -19.87 -13.18
N ASP A 96 0.31 -20.14 -12.64
CA ASP A 96 -0.02 -19.77 -11.28
C ASP A 96 0.32 -20.94 -10.34
N GLU A 97 1.34 -20.74 -9.54
CA GLU A 97 1.81 -21.69 -8.55
C GLU A 97 1.48 -21.26 -7.13
N THR A 98 0.54 -20.33 -6.98
CA THR A 98 0.07 -19.84 -5.69
C THR A 98 -0.58 -20.96 -4.88
N SER A 99 -0.16 -21.09 -3.62
CA SER A 99 -0.73 -22.07 -2.70
C SER A 99 -0.71 -21.53 -1.27
N GLY A 100 -1.46 -22.17 -0.38
CA GLY A 100 -1.42 -21.83 1.04
C GLY A 100 -0.03 -22.04 1.67
N ARG A 101 0.81 -22.86 1.06
CA ARG A 101 2.15 -23.17 1.52
C ARG A 101 3.19 -22.15 1.03
N THR A 102 3.11 -21.75 -0.23
CA THR A 102 4.07 -20.84 -0.86
C THR A 102 3.64 -19.38 -0.81
N GLY A 103 2.35 -19.09 -0.59
CA GLY A 103 1.77 -17.78 -0.79
C GLY A 103 1.66 -17.43 -2.27
N GLN A 104 1.53 -16.16 -2.58
CA GLN A 104 1.43 -15.66 -3.95
C GLN A 104 2.67 -16.06 -4.76
N ARG A 105 2.45 -16.77 -5.86
CA ARG A 105 3.53 -17.19 -6.75
C ARG A 105 3.01 -17.30 -8.19
N LEU A 106 3.28 -16.29 -8.98
CA LEU A 106 2.98 -16.27 -10.40
C LEU A 106 4.30 -16.41 -11.17
N VAL A 107 4.42 -17.47 -11.97
CA VAL A 107 5.63 -17.76 -12.71
C VAL A 107 5.44 -17.42 -14.18
N ILE A 108 6.24 -16.51 -14.69
CA ILE A 108 6.24 -16.09 -16.08
C ILE A 108 7.49 -16.67 -16.74
N VAL A 109 7.28 -17.69 -17.58
CA VAL A 109 8.36 -18.39 -18.26
C VAL A 109 8.75 -17.61 -19.51
N LEU A 110 10.04 -17.28 -19.62
CA LEU A 110 10.55 -16.50 -20.74
C LEU A 110 11.01 -17.41 -21.90
N LYS A 111 10.97 -16.87 -23.11
CA LYS A 111 11.58 -17.49 -24.26
C LYS A 111 13.11 -17.49 -24.09
N ARG A 112 13.80 -18.45 -24.72
CA ARG A 112 15.24 -18.64 -24.54
C ARG A 112 16.10 -17.45 -24.94
N ASP A 113 15.68 -16.70 -25.94
CA ASP A 113 16.38 -15.54 -26.48
C ASP A 113 15.95 -14.21 -25.81
N ALA A 114 15.02 -14.28 -24.85
CA ALA A 114 14.50 -13.10 -24.19
C ALA A 114 15.48 -12.57 -23.14
N VAL A 115 15.56 -11.24 -23.06
CA VAL A 115 16.29 -10.55 -22.00
C VAL A 115 15.32 -10.27 -20.85
N ALA A 116 15.55 -10.90 -19.71
CA ALA A 116 14.62 -10.86 -18.57
C ALA A 116 14.28 -9.42 -18.12
N LYS A 117 15.27 -8.55 -18.02
CA LYS A 117 15.04 -7.17 -17.59
C LYS A 117 14.21 -6.36 -18.56
N VAL A 118 14.36 -6.61 -19.87
CA VAL A 118 13.57 -5.95 -20.92
C VAL A 118 12.12 -6.39 -20.84
N VAL A 119 11.88 -7.69 -20.70
CA VAL A 119 10.54 -8.25 -20.56
C VAL A 119 9.86 -7.70 -19.30
N LEU A 120 10.59 -7.68 -18.18
CA LEU A 120 10.07 -7.16 -16.91
C LEU A 120 9.71 -5.68 -17.00
N ASN A 121 10.57 -4.86 -17.62
CA ASN A 121 10.29 -3.43 -17.79
C ASN A 121 9.06 -3.20 -18.69
N ASN A 122 8.87 -4.00 -19.73
CA ASN A 122 7.68 -3.94 -20.57
C ASN A 122 6.42 -4.34 -19.80
N LEU A 123 6.52 -5.32 -18.92
CA LEU A 123 5.41 -5.71 -18.05
C LEU A 123 5.04 -4.61 -17.07
N TYR A 124 6.02 -3.93 -16.48
CA TYR A 124 5.75 -2.77 -15.62
C TYR A 124 5.04 -1.65 -16.39
N LYS A 125 5.43 -1.44 -17.64
CA LYS A 125 4.87 -0.37 -18.47
C LYS A 125 3.44 -0.66 -18.93
N HIS A 126 3.11 -1.91 -19.24
CA HIS A 126 1.87 -2.28 -19.91
C HIS A 126 0.86 -3.03 -19.05
N THR A 127 1.24 -3.44 -17.84
CA THR A 127 0.38 -4.21 -16.94
C THR A 127 0.36 -3.64 -15.53
N GLN A 128 -0.52 -4.20 -14.69
CA GLN A 128 -0.63 -3.85 -13.28
C GLN A 128 0.47 -4.46 -12.38
N LEU A 129 1.54 -5.00 -12.96
CA LEU A 129 2.76 -5.29 -12.18
C LEU A 129 3.36 -4.01 -11.60
N GLN A 130 3.06 -2.89 -12.20
CA GLN A 130 3.24 -1.57 -11.61
C GLN A 130 1.92 -0.83 -11.74
N ASP A 131 1.41 -0.32 -10.63
CA ASP A 131 0.12 0.36 -10.58
C ASP A 131 0.17 1.50 -9.58
N ASN A 132 -0.74 2.43 -9.72
CA ASN A 132 -0.86 3.56 -8.83
C ASN A 132 -2.02 3.34 -7.87
N PHE A 133 -1.79 3.65 -6.61
CA PHE A 133 -2.82 3.70 -5.59
C PHE A 133 -3.20 5.16 -5.34
N GLY A 134 -4.44 5.51 -5.64
CA GLY A 134 -4.97 6.84 -5.35
C GLY A 134 -5.32 6.96 -3.87
N ALA A 135 -4.39 7.44 -3.07
CA ALA A 135 -4.64 7.62 -1.64
C ALA A 135 -5.67 8.73 -1.42
N ASN A 136 -6.67 8.43 -0.61
CA ASN A 136 -7.66 9.39 -0.15
C ASN A 136 -7.84 9.17 1.36
N MET A 137 -7.28 10.07 2.14
CA MET A 137 -7.27 9.97 3.60
C MET A 137 -8.58 10.50 4.17
N LEU A 138 -9.66 9.78 3.87
CA LEU A 138 -11.01 10.13 4.28
C LEU A 138 -11.29 9.62 5.70
N ALA A 139 -11.84 10.48 6.53
CA ALA A 139 -12.28 10.12 7.88
C ALA A 139 -13.60 10.80 8.22
N ILE A 140 -14.29 10.28 9.22
CA ILE A 140 -15.51 10.91 9.75
C ILE A 140 -15.11 11.70 10.98
N VAL A 141 -15.32 13.02 10.93
CA VAL A 141 -15.05 13.94 12.04
C VAL A 141 -16.37 14.59 12.45
N ASP A 142 -16.79 14.37 13.68
CA ASP A 142 -18.07 14.87 14.21
C ASP A 142 -19.27 14.53 13.32
N GLY A 143 -19.28 13.29 12.78
CA GLY A 143 -20.34 12.80 11.90
C GLY A 143 -20.22 13.25 10.45
N VAL A 144 -19.21 14.04 10.08
CA VAL A 144 -19.03 14.58 8.73
C VAL A 144 -17.81 13.95 8.07
N PRO A 145 -17.93 13.35 6.88
CA PRO A 145 -16.79 12.86 6.13
C PRO A 145 -15.87 14.01 5.69
N ARG A 146 -14.58 13.87 5.95
CA ARG A 146 -13.56 14.85 5.56
C ARG A 146 -12.31 14.16 5.08
N THR A 147 -11.69 14.71 4.04
CA THR A 147 -10.33 14.31 3.64
C THR A 147 -9.34 15.08 4.52
N LEU A 148 -8.56 14.33 5.31
CA LEU A 148 -7.65 14.91 6.27
C LEU A 148 -6.20 14.75 5.82
N THR A 149 -5.37 15.69 6.24
CA THR A 149 -3.91 15.59 6.16
C THR A 149 -3.40 14.70 7.29
N LEU A 150 -2.16 14.23 7.22
CA LEU A 150 -1.60 13.37 8.26
C LEU A 150 -1.57 14.08 9.62
N ASP A 151 -1.12 15.32 9.64
CA ASP A 151 -1.14 16.16 10.84
C ASP A 151 -2.56 16.36 11.38
N GLY A 152 -3.54 16.49 10.49
CA GLY A 152 -4.95 16.56 10.84
C GLY A 152 -5.44 15.30 11.54
N PHE A 153 -5.15 14.13 11.02
CA PHE A 153 -5.49 12.85 11.67
C PHE A 153 -4.92 12.76 13.08
N ILE A 154 -3.66 13.11 13.23
CA ILE A 154 -2.97 13.05 14.53
C ILE A 154 -3.58 14.05 15.52
N SER A 155 -3.86 15.28 15.08
CA SER A 155 -4.48 16.29 15.92
C SER A 155 -5.87 15.86 16.42
N TYR A 156 -6.72 15.36 15.54
CA TYR A 156 -8.05 14.86 15.94
C TYR A 156 -7.95 13.65 16.86
N TRP A 157 -6.99 12.76 16.61
CA TRP A 157 -6.79 11.60 17.48
C TRP A 157 -6.33 12.00 18.87
N VAL A 158 -5.38 12.94 18.97
CA VAL A 158 -4.91 13.46 20.26
C VAL A 158 -6.05 14.13 21.04
N ASP A 159 -6.84 14.97 20.38
CA ASP A 159 -7.99 15.62 20.99
C ASP A 159 -9.00 14.59 21.50
N HIS A 160 -9.25 13.56 20.72
CA HIS A 160 -10.12 12.46 21.10
C HIS A 160 -9.60 11.70 22.34
N GLN A 161 -8.29 11.43 22.40
CA GLN A 161 -7.68 10.78 23.56
C GLN A 161 -7.84 11.62 24.84
N ILE A 162 -7.64 12.92 24.72
CA ILE A 162 -7.84 13.85 25.85
C ILE A 162 -9.30 13.82 26.32
N GLU A 163 -10.24 13.87 25.38
CA GLU A 163 -11.67 13.79 25.67
C GLU A 163 -12.03 12.48 26.40
N VAL A 164 -11.53 11.36 25.91
CA VAL A 164 -11.77 10.04 26.53
C VAL A 164 -11.20 9.98 27.95
N ILE A 165 -10.00 10.50 28.15
CA ILE A 165 -9.37 10.52 29.49
C ILE A 165 -10.19 11.39 30.44
N VAL A 166 -10.64 12.57 30.02
CA VAL A 166 -11.47 13.46 30.83
C VAL A 166 -12.79 12.79 31.17
N ARG A 167 -13.50 12.19 30.22
CA ARG A 167 -14.77 11.50 30.48
C ARG A 167 -14.59 10.31 31.42
N ARG A 168 -13.55 9.54 31.25
CA ARG A 168 -13.23 8.40 32.10
C ARG A 168 -12.96 8.87 33.53
N THR A 169 -12.19 9.93 33.68
CA THR A 169 -11.86 10.50 34.98
C THR A 169 -13.11 11.06 35.67
N GLN A 170 -13.97 11.75 34.94
CA GLN A 170 -15.24 12.25 35.44
C GLN A 170 -16.15 11.10 35.92
N PHE A 171 -16.22 10.02 35.16
CA PHE A 171 -16.98 8.83 35.53
C PHE A 171 -16.44 8.21 36.83
N ARG A 172 -15.14 8.04 36.90
CA ARG A 172 -14.48 7.49 38.11
C ARG A 172 -14.68 8.39 39.33
N LEU A 173 -14.63 9.69 39.14
CA LEU A 173 -14.86 10.67 40.19
C LEU A 173 -16.30 10.56 40.71
N ARG A 174 -17.30 10.52 39.85
CA ARG A 174 -18.70 10.34 40.23
C ARG A 174 -18.90 9.04 41.04
N LYS A 175 -18.30 7.95 40.59
CA LYS A 175 -18.36 6.67 41.29
C LYS A 175 -17.74 6.74 42.70
N ALA A 176 -16.60 7.42 42.80
CA ALA A 176 -15.93 7.61 44.08
C ALA A 176 -16.76 8.51 45.06
N GLU A 177 -17.34 9.58 44.53
CA GLU A 177 -18.21 10.47 45.28
C GLU A 177 -19.48 9.76 45.76
N GLU A 178 -20.13 8.98 44.91
CA GLU A 178 -21.28 8.14 45.27
C GLU A 178 -20.93 7.19 46.41
N ARG A 179 -19.77 6.54 46.30
CA ARG A 179 -19.29 5.62 47.33
C ARG A 179 -18.99 6.33 48.66
N ALA A 180 -18.33 7.48 48.57
CA ALA A 180 -18.04 8.30 49.75
C ALA A 180 -19.32 8.80 50.45
N HIS A 181 -20.35 9.13 49.66
CA HIS A 181 -21.65 9.57 50.21
C HIS A 181 -22.36 8.44 50.94
N ILE A 182 -22.25 7.20 50.48
CA ILE A 182 -22.84 6.02 51.13
C ILE A 182 -22.11 5.71 52.45
N LEU A 183 -20.80 5.88 52.49
CA LEU A 183 -20.00 5.63 53.68
C LEU A 183 -20.13 6.79 54.71
#